data_897ee88cb9553a139d39d9268f2d609c
#
_entry.id   897ee88cb9553a139d39d9268f2d609c
#
_cell.length_a   1.000
_cell.length_b   1.000
_cell.length_c   1.000
_cell.angle_alpha   90.00
_cell.angle_beta   90.00
_cell.angle_gamma   90.00
#
_symmetry.space_group_name_H-M   'P 1'
#
loop_
_entity.id
_entity.type
_entity.pdbx_description
1 polymer ?
#
loop_
_entity_poly.entity_id
_entity_poly.type
_entity_poly.pdbx_seq_one_letter_code
_entity_poly.pdbx_strand_id
1 'polypeptide(L)'
;MRIQFETARAVIINANDREHWAKRAEKTRVLRSMARFRAHGCPAVAGRVRVIVTYTYPNRRSPKDDSNLAPSTKALCDGLTDAGLWPDDNRRWVEGPDTRIGEPDRSLRSQAVRITIDITPADSPPTLGKEGA
;
A
#
# COMPACT_ATOMS: atom_id res chain seq x y z
N MET A 1 13.51 -2.38 -1.01
CA MET A 1 12.87 -3.21 0.05
C MET A 1 11.51 -3.67 -0.43
N ARG A 2 11.19 -4.91 -0.17
CA ARG A 2 9.86 -5.44 -0.50
C ARG A 2 9.23 -6.07 0.72
N ILE A 3 7.99 -5.69 1.01
CA ILE A 3 7.18 -6.31 2.05
C ILE A 3 6.02 -7.00 1.34
N GLN A 4 5.83 -8.29 1.61
CA GLN A 4 4.81 -9.06 0.92
C GLN A 4 4.10 -9.98 1.89
N PHE A 5 2.78 -10.02 1.80
CA PHE A 5 1.96 -10.89 2.65
C PHE A 5 0.61 -11.14 1.99
N GLU A 6 -0.08 -12.16 2.50
CA GLU A 6 -1.42 -12.48 2.04
C GLU A 6 -2.43 -12.09 3.11
N THR A 7 -3.61 -11.68 2.67
CA THR A 7 -4.71 -11.36 3.55
C THR A 7 -6.02 -11.85 2.94
N ALA A 8 -7.07 -11.86 3.75
CA ALA A 8 -8.40 -12.21 3.26
C ALA A 8 -8.93 -11.07 2.37
N ARG A 9 -9.57 -11.43 1.27
CA ARG A 9 -10.20 -10.46 0.38
C ARG A 9 -11.19 -9.58 1.14
N ALA A 10 -11.84 -10.13 2.16
CA ALA A 10 -12.85 -9.42 2.93
C ALA A 10 -12.32 -8.16 3.65
N VAL A 11 -11.01 -8.04 3.90
CA VAL A 11 -10.47 -6.86 4.55
C VAL A 11 -10.02 -5.77 3.58
N ILE A 12 -10.05 -6.05 2.27
CA ILE A 12 -9.69 -5.07 1.26
C ILE A 12 -10.82 -4.05 1.12
N ILE A 13 -10.46 -2.77 1.11
CA ILE A 13 -11.43 -1.69 0.92
C ILE A 13 -11.48 -1.37 -0.57
N ASN A 14 -12.69 -1.48 -1.14
CA ASN A 14 -12.93 -1.12 -2.52
C ASN A 14 -13.81 0.13 -2.50
N ALA A 15 -13.37 1.21 -3.15
CA ALA A 15 -14.09 2.47 -3.14
C ALA A 15 -15.49 2.37 -3.74
N ASN A 16 -15.73 1.37 -4.59
CA ASN A 16 -17.05 1.15 -5.18
C ASN A 16 -18.02 0.41 -4.28
N ASP A 17 -17.52 -0.23 -3.21
CA ASP A 17 -18.41 -0.98 -2.33
C ASP A 17 -19.20 -0.02 -1.45
N ARG A 18 -20.49 -0.30 -1.33
CA ARG A 18 -21.35 0.42 -0.41
C ARG A 18 -21.40 -0.36 0.89
N GLU A 19 -20.74 0.14 1.90
CA GLU A 19 -20.74 -0.52 3.19
C GLU A 19 -20.86 0.52 4.28
N HIS A 20 -21.29 0.05 5.43
CA HIS A 20 -21.43 0.91 6.60
C HIS A 20 -20.05 1.47 6.98
N TRP A 21 -20.03 2.75 7.39
CA TRP A 21 -18.76 3.42 7.72
C TRP A 21 -17.97 2.70 8.81
N ALA A 22 -18.65 2.07 9.77
CA ALA A 22 -17.96 1.35 10.85
C ALA A 22 -17.20 0.13 10.32
N LYS A 23 -17.77 -0.54 9.31
CA LYS A 23 -17.12 -1.69 8.70
C LYS A 23 -15.89 -1.25 7.91
N ARG A 24 -16.01 -0.12 7.21
CA ARG A 24 -14.89 0.43 6.47
C ARG A 24 -13.78 0.88 7.41
N ALA A 25 -14.13 1.49 8.54
CA ALA A 25 -13.17 1.89 9.56
C ALA A 25 -12.43 0.67 10.14
N GLU A 26 -13.15 -0.44 10.32
CA GLU A 26 -12.55 -1.68 10.81
C GLU A 26 -11.52 -2.21 9.82
N LYS A 27 -11.86 -2.25 8.54
CA LYS A 27 -10.93 -2.70 7.49
C LYS A 27 -9.69 -1.82 7.46
N THR A 28 -9.89 -0.51 7.56
CA THR A 28 -8.77 0.45 7.58
C THR A 28 -7.84 0.13 8.73
N ARG A 29 -8.39 -0.09 9.92
CA ARG A 29 -7.59 -0.40 11.10
C ARG A 29 -6.82 -1.71 10.93
N VAL A 30 -7.47 -2.73 10.36
CA VAL A 30 -6.83 -4.04 10.16
C VAL A 30 -5.67 -3.92 9.18
N LEU A 31 -5.89 -3.27 8.03
CA LEU A 31 -4.83 -3.10 7.02
C LEU A 31 -3.66 -2.29 7.57
N ARG A 32 -3.95 -1.22 8.28
CA ARG A 32 -2.92 -0.38 8.90
C ARG A 32 -2.09 -1.18 9.90
N SER A 33 -2.75 -1.98 10.72
CA SER A 33 -2.06 -2.84 11.70
C SER A 33 -1.23 -3.92 11.04
N MET A 34 -1.72 -4.52 9.96
CA MET A 34 -0.96 -5.52 9.21
C MET A 34 0.33 -4.94 8.65
N ALA A 35 0.26 -3.78 8.02
CA ALA A 35 1.43 -3.13 7.45
C ALA A 35 2.43 -2.77 8.54
N ARG A 36 1.95 -2.21 9.65
CA ARG A 36 2.80 -1.87 10.77
C ARG A 36 3.52 -3.09 11.31
N PHE A 37 2.80 -4.18 11.49
CA PHE A 37 3.37 -5.42 12.00
C PHE A 37 4.44 -5.96 11.05
N ARG A 38 4.15 -5.99 9.75
CA ARG A 38 5.09 -6.52 8.75
C ARG A 38 6.33 -5.67 8.61
N ALA A 39 6.22 -4.37 8.84
CA ALA A 39 7.35 -3.46 8.75
C ALA A 39 8.13 -3.35 10.06
N HIS A 40 7.62 -3.93 11.15
CA HIS A 40 8.27 -3.87 12.45
C HIS A 40 9.68 -4.46 12.36
N GLY A 41 10.66 -3.71 12.83
CA GLY A 41 12.05 -4.16 12.79
C GLY A 41 12.77 -3.89 11.48
N CYS A 42 12.07 -3.41 10.46
CA CYS A 42 12.73 -2.99 9.23
C CYS A 42 13.46 -1.68 9.47
N PRO A 43 14.65 -1.49 8.88
CA PRO A 43 15.38 -0.24 9.06
C PRO A 43 14.64 0.91 8.38
N ALA A 44 14.72 2.08 8.99
CA ALA A 44 14.17 3.28 8.39
C ALA A 44 14.88 3.58 7.07
N VAL A 45 14.15 4.18 6.13
CA VAL A 45 14.73 4.51 4.84
C VAL A 45 15.73 5.67 5.01
N ALA A 46 16.74 5.66 4.13
CA ALA A 46 17.81 6.66 4.23
C ALA A 46 17.45 8.00 3.58
N GLY A 47 16.44 7.98 2.70
CA GLY A 47 16.04 9.19 1.97
C GLY A 47 14.67 8.99 1.35
N ARG A 48 14.35 9.84 0.38
CA ARG A 48 13.05 9.77 -0.29
C ARG A 48 12.88 8.44 -1.03
N VAL A 49 11.68 7.87 -0.95
CA VAL A 49 11.38 6.58 -1.57
C VAL A 49 10.14 6.67 -2.44
N ARG A 50 10.09 5.77 -3.42
CA ARG A 50 8.90 5.51 -4.19
C ARG A 50 8.22 4.28 -3.63
N VAL A 51 6.90 4.34 -3.45
CA VAL A 51 6.11 3.23 -2.89
C VAL A 51 5.08 2.79 -3.92
N ILE A 52 5.08 1.51 -4.24
CA ILE A 52 4.11 0.90 -5.13
C ILE A 52 3.50 -0.29 -4.41
N VAL A 53 2.17 -0.32 -4.32
CA VAL A 53 1.42 -1.39 -3.69
C VAL A 53 0.70 -2.17 -4.78
N THR A 54 1.03 -3.45 -4.92
CA THR A 54 0.43 -4.33 -5.92
C THR A 54 -0.46 -5.34 -5.23
N TYR A 55 -1.69 -5.47 -5.74
CA TYR A 55 -2.67 -6.42 -5.24
C TYR A 55 -2.79 -7.55 -6.25
N THR A 56 -2.53 -8.79 -5.81
CA THR A 56 -2.58 -9.97 -6.68
C THR A 56 -3.72 -10.87 -6.21
N TYR A 57 -4.63 -11.14 -7.12
CA TYR A 57 -5.80 -11.96 -6.86
C TYR A 57 -5.62 -13.35 -7.44
N PRO A 58 -6.36 -14.37 -6.96
CA PRO A 58 -6.22 -15.72 -7.50
C PRO A 58 -6.81 -15.89 -8.90
N ASN A 59 -7.63 -14.93 -9.33
CA ASN A 59 -8.33 -14.99 -10.62
C ASN A 59 -8.60 -13.57 -11.11
N ARG A 60 -9.36 -13.43 -12.19
CA ARG A 60 -9.65 -12.12 -12.79
C ARG A 60 -10.84 -11.41 -12.16
N ARG A 61 -11.26 -11.82 -10.97
CA ARG A 61 -12.33 -11.14 -10.23
C ARG A 61 -11.81 -9.98 -9.38
N SER A 62 -10.69 -9.43 -9.75
CA SER A 62 -10.18 -8.22 -9.14
C SER A 62 -11.00 -7.01 -9.56
N PRO A 63 -10.92 -5.89 -8.82
CA PRO A 63 -11.48 -4.63 -9.29
C PRO A 63 -10.89 -4.29 -10.66
N LYS A 64 -11.70 -3.72 -11.54
CA LYS A 64 -11.25 -3.38 -12.89
C LYS A 64 -10.36 -2.14 -12.92
N ASP A 65 -10.55 -1.27 -11.94
CA ASP A 65 -9.81 -0.01 -11.85
C ASP A 65 -9.00 -0.04 -10.56
N ASP A 66 -7.68 0.06 -10.69
CA ASP A 66 -6.80 0.01 -9.53
C ASP A 66 -7.02 1.20 -8.59
N SER A 67 -7.55 2.32 -9.08
CA SER A 67 -7.86 3.46 -8.23
C SER A 67 -8.92 3.13 -7.17
N ASN A 68 -9.74 2.10 -7.41
CA ASN A 68 -10.73 1.66 -6.42
C ASN A 68 -10.09 1.09 -5.16
N LEU A 69 -8.82 0.73 -5.23
CA LEU A 69 -8.08 0.20 -4.08
C LEU A 69 -7.25 1.27 -3.36
N ALA A 70 -7.36 2.52 -3.78
CA ALA A 70 -6.63 3.61 -3.14
C ALA A 70 -6.87 3.72 -1.63
N PRO A 71 -8.10 3.52 -1.12
CA PRO A 71 -8.30 3.55 0.33
C PRO A 71 -7.52 2.46 1.07
N SER A 72 -7.41 1.27 0.50
CA SER A 72 -6.60 0.20 1.08
C SER A 72 -5.12 0.57 1.06
N THR A 73 -4.65 1.12 -0.05
CA THR A 73 -3.26 1.55 -0.20
C THR A 73 -2.90 2.62 0.82
N LYS A 74 -3.81 3.57 1.05
CA LYS A 74 -3.57 4.60 2.04
C LYS A 74 -3.44 4.01 3.44
N ALA A 75 -4.32 3.09 3.80
CA ALA A 75 -4.27 2.44 5.12
C ALA A 75 -2.95 1.70 5.31
N LEU A 76 -2.50 0.97 4.29
CA LEU A 76 -1.23 0.26 4.36
C LEU A 76 -0.05 1.22 4.52
N CYS A 77 -0.04 2.30 3.74
CA CYS A 77 1.03 3.30 3.82
C CYS A 77 1.07 3.97 5.20
N ASP A 78 -0.09 4.27 5.77
CA ASP A 78 -0.17 4.82 7.12
C ASP A 78 0.44 3.85 8.14
N GLY A 79 0.24 2.55 7.94
CA GLY A 79 0.85 1.53 8.81
C GLY A 79 2.37 1.50 8.71
N LEU A 80 2.91 1.70 7.50
CA LEU A 80 4.36 1.77 7.32
C LEU A 80 4.92 3.01 8.02
N THR A 81 4.21 4.12 7.96
CA THR A 81 4.58 5.33 8.67
C THR A 81 4.56 5.09 10.18
N ASP A 82 3.52 4.42 10.68
CA ASP A 82 3.42 4.05 12.10
C ASP A 82 4.61 3.19 12.55
N ALA A 83 5.11 2.35 11.66
CA ALA A 83 6.26 1.48 11.96
C ALA A 83 7.58 2.24 11.95
N GLY A 84 7.59 3.48 11.50
CA GLY A 84 8.78 4.32 11.52
C GLY A 84 9.69 4.16 10.31
N LEU A 85 9.17 3.64 9.18
CA LEU A 85 10.00 3.54 7.99
C LEU A 85 10.43 4.92 7.48
N TRP A 86 9.59 5.92 7.69
CA TRP A 86 9.87 7.32 7.38
C TRP A 86 9.17 8.19 8.42
N PRO A 87 9.65 9.44 8.62
CA PRO A 87 9.06 10.29 9.67
C PRO A 87 7.63 10.69 9.41
N ASP A 88 7.24 10.81 8.13
CA ASP A 88 5.91 11.25 7.73
C ASP A 88 5.69 10.80 6.30
N ASP A 89 4.43 10.60 5.91
CA ASP A 89 4.09 10.13 4.58
C ASP A 89 3.93 11.24 3.55
N ASN A 90 4.44 12.44 3.83
CA ASN A 90 4.35 13.56 2.91
C ASN A 90 5.33 13.40 1.73
N ARG A 91 5.19 14.29 0.74
CA ARG A 91 5.95 14.21 -0.52
C ARG A 91 7.45 14.33 -0.35
N ARG A 92 7.90 14.85 0.79
CA ARG A 92 9.32 14.94 1.08
C ARG A 92 9.94 13.55 1.23
N TRP A 93 9.19 12.60 1.73
CA TRP A 93 9.66 11.25 2.02
C TRP A 93 9.12 10.20 1.08
N VAL A 94 7.89 10.37 0.58
CA VAL A 94 7.19 9.33 -0.16
C VAL A 94 6.68 9.87 -1.49
N GLU A 95 7.10 9.23 -2.56
CA GLU A 95 6.52 9.42 -3.88
C GLU A 95 5.47 8.32 -4.06
N GLY A 96 4.25 8.71 -4.31
CA GLY A 96 3.10 7.81 -4.31
C GLY A 96 2.36 7.90 -2.98
N PRO A 97 1.82 6.81 -2.46
CA PRO A 97 1.90 5.45 -2.99
C PRO A 97 1.05 5.24 -4.23
N ASP A 98 1.58 4.46 -5.16
CA ASP A 98 0.83 4.06 -6.35
C ASP A 98 0.21 2.69 -6.12
N THR A 99 -0.96 2.49 -6.71
CA THR A 99 -1.70 1.23 -6.61
C THR A 99 -1.64 0.49 -7.95
N ARG A 100 -1.40 -0.81 -7.89
CA ARG A 100 -1.37 -1.67 -9.06
C ARG A 100 -2.17 -2.93 -8.80
N ILE A 101 -2.78 -3.48 -9.83
CA ILE A 101 -3.38 -4.80 -9.80
C ILE A 101 -2.48 -5.69 -10.65
N GLY A 102 -1.94 -6.74 -10.02
CA GLY A 102 -1.01 -7.65 -10.70
C GLY A 102 -1.74 -8.71 -11.51
N GLU A 103 -0.97 -9.48 -12.27
CA GLU A 103 -1.50 -10.64 -12.97
C GLU A 103 -2.02 -11.66 -11.96
N PRO A 104 -3.14 -12.32 -12.27
CA PRO A 104 -3.70 -13.30 -11.34
C PRO A 104 -2.69 -14.42 -11.02
N ASP A 105 -2.72 -14.88 -9.79
CA ASP A 105 -1.90 -16.01 -9.35
C ASP A 105 -2.83 -17.10 -8.83
N ARG A 106 -3.02 -18.14 -9.65
CA ARG A 106 -3.97 -19.22 -9.34
C ARG A 106 -3.53 -20.10 -8.19
N SER A 107 -2.30 -19.95 -7.70
CA SER A 107 -1.85 -20.69 -6.53
C SER A 107 -2.40 -20.12 -5.23
N LEU A 108 -2.95 -18.90 -5.27
CA LEU A 108 -3.57 -18.29 -4.10
C LEU A 108 -4.91 -18.96 -3.80
N ARG A 109 -5.25 -19.01 -2.52
CA ARG A 109 -6.58 -19.47 -2.11
C ARG A 109 -7.65 -18.55 -2.68
N SER A 110 -8.87 -19.08 -2.88
CA SER A 110 -9.91 -18.36 -3.62
C SER A 110 -10.31 -17.02 -3.00
N GLN A 111 -10.17 -16.86 -1.69
CA GLN A 111 -10.53 -15.62 -1.00
C GLN A 111 -9.32 -14.87 -0.47
N ALA A 112 -8.15 -15.18 -0.97
CA ALA A 112 -6.91 -14.51 -0.55
C ALA A 112 -6.51 -13.45 -1.57
N VAL A 113 -5.81 -12.44 -1.07
CA VAL A 113 -5.19 -11.40 -1.90
C VAL A 113 -3.76 -11.26 -1.42
N ARG A 114 -2.81 -11.29 -2.34
CA ARG A 114 -1.41 -11.00 -2.00
C ARG A 114 -1.18 -9.51 -2.15
N ILE A 115 -0.61 -8.92 -1.12
CA ILE A 115 -0.22 -7.52 -1.12
C ILE A 115 1.29 -7.46 -1.20
N THR A 116 1.80 -6.76 -2.21
CA THR A 116 3.23 -6.57 -2.41
C THR A 116 3.53 -5.09 -2.36
N ILE A 117 4.33 -4.67 -1.39
CA ILE A 117 4.71 -3.28 -1.21
C ILE A 117 6.18 -3.16 -1.61
N ASP A 118 6.44 -2.46 -2.71
CA ASP A 118 7.78 -2.21 -3.19
C ASP A 118 8.20 -0.80 -2.79
N ILE A 119 9.31 -0.70 -2.08
CA ILE A 119 9.86 0.55 -1.59
C ILE A 119 11.25 0.69 -2.17
N THR A 120 11.43 1.66 -3.07
CA THR A 120 12.71 1.87 -3.76
C THR A 120 13.12 3.32 -3.61
N PRO A 121 14.44 3.61 -3.70
CA PRO A 121 14.89 4.99 -3.66
C PRO A 121 14.23 5.80 -4.77
N ALA A 122 13.85 7.03 -4.45
CA ALA A 122 13.26 7.95 -5.41
C ALA A 122 14.21 9.12 -5.64
N ASP A 123 13.98 9.81 -6.74
CA ASP A 123 14.71 11.03 -7.01
C ASP A 123 14.42 12.06 -5.94
N SER A 124 15.31 13.02 -5.80
CA SER A 124 15.10 14.12 -4.88
C SER A 124 13.77 14.80 -5.17
N PRO A 125 13.09 15.33 -4.13
CA PRO A 125 11.85 16.05 -4.36
C PRO A 125 12.05 17.17 -5.35
N PRO A 126 11.01 17.52 -6.12
CA PRO A 126 11.12 18.66 -7.02
C PRO A 126 11.62 19.86 -6.25
N THR A 127 12.64 20.48 -6.77
CA THR A 127 13.22 21.65 -6.13
C THR A 127 12.59 22.86 -6.75
N LEU A 128 11.93 23.63 -5.94
CA LEU A 128 11.34 24.83 -6.43
C LEU A 128 12.41 25.78 -6.85
N GLY A 129 12.42 26.10 -8.08
CA GLY A 129 13.36 27.03 -8.56
C GLY A 129 14.73 26.57 -8.68
N LYS A 130 15.02 25.43 -8.55
CA LYS A 130 16.27 25.07 -8.65
C LYS A 130 16.57 24.05 -9.47
N GLU A 131 16.04 23.75 -9.84
CA GLU A 131 16.42 22.88 -10.26
C GLU A 131 17.14 22.91 -11.01
N GLY A 132 17.22 22.68 -10.80
CA GLY A 132 17.89 22.57 -11.28
C GLY A 132 18.38 23.18 -11.58
N ALA A 133 18.15 23.42 -11.20
CA ALA A 133 18.96 24.29 -11.33
C ALA A 133 19.47 24.31 -11.32
#